data_f13397b464f78aeb57e96a4d17091bf7
#
_entry.id   f13397b464f78aeb57e96a4d17091bf7
#
_cell.length_a   1.000
_cell.length_b   1.000
_cell.length_c   1.000
_cell.angle_alpha   90.00
_cell.angle_beta   90.00
_cell.angle_gamma   90.00
#
_symmetry.space_group_name_H-M   'P 1'
#
loop_
_entity.id
_entity.type
_entity.pdbx_description
1 polymer ?
#
loop_
_entity_poly.entity_id
_entity_poly.type
_entity_poly.pdbx_seq_one_letter_code
_entity_poly.pdbx_strand_id
1 'polypeptide(L)'
;MALNRNTKQLEKDRNHRASDNPLVEDLDAVLSRTKYLWDDIRKGRLFITGGTGFFGCWLLESFLWANDQLGLQARATVLTRNPEAYAKRCPHLAAHPAIQLLSGDISRFEFPNGRFTHVIHAASMTNQHARENPIEALETAWNGNLRVLEFVKRSGAKKLLFVSSGAVYGPCIGRRTALKEEDGVSSLPAGPDSAYGEAKRLGELVWLLQAAQSRLEVKIARGFTFLGPYLPLNSHYAAAQFLSAALAGREIVVHGGERVVRSYMYGADLAVWLWTILFRGASSRAYNVGSEQPVTVKQLARTIAREFKPPIKVVEAAISDEPQKLNYYVPDTSRARKELGLKVNVPLSEAIRRTLRWHNMTSGPNATS
;
A
#
# COMPACT_ATOMS: atom_id res chain seq x y z
N MET A 1 -2.83 45.24 -3.00
CA MET A 1 -2.19 44.77 -4.22
C MET A 1 -1.16 43.63 -4.00
N ALA A 2 -0.46 43.54 -2.90
CA ALA A 2 0.55 42.47 -2.64
C ALA A 2 -0.07 41.07 -2.40
N LEU A 3 -1.24 40.99 -1.74
CA LEU A 3 -1.94 39.71 -1.50
C LEU A 3 -2.37 39.00 -2.79
N ASN A 4 -2.75 39.78 -3.83
CA ASN A 4 -3.25 39.22 -5.10
C ASN A 4 -2.11 38.71 -6.02
N ARG A 5 -0.87 39.18 -5.83
CA ARG A 5 0.28 38.66 -6.57
C ARG A 5 0.75 37.32 -6.02
N ASN A 6 0.71 37.15 -4.70
CA ASN A 6 1.13 35.89 -4.06
C ASN A 6 0.17 34.75 -4.39
N THR A 7 -1.15 35.02 -4.46
CA THR A 7 -2.16 34.02 -4.82
C THR A 7 -2.02 33.56 -6.27
N LYS A 8 -1.81 34.49 -7.21
CA LYS A 8 -1.59 34.17 -8.62
C LYS A 8 -0.28 33.43 -8.88
N GLN A 9 0.78 33.74 -8.14
CA GLN A 9 2.04 33.01 -8.24
C GLN A 9 1.89 31.60 -7.68
N LEU A 10 1.21 31.41 -6.56
CA LEU A 10 0.89 30.10 -5.98
C LEU A 10 0.00 29.25 -6.91
N GLU A 11 -0.95 29.85 -7.61
CA GLU A 11 -1.77 29.16 -8.62
C GLU A 11 -0.96 28.77 -9.86
N LYS A 12 -0.04 29.61 -10.30
CA LYS A 12 0.87 29.33 -11.42
C LYS A 12 1.83 28.20 -11.10
N ASP A 13 2.39 28.21 -9.89
CA ASP A 13 3.28 27.15 -9.40
C ASP A 13 2.54 25.82 -9.17
N ARG A 14 1.26 25.88 -8.75
CA ARG A 14 0.36 24.69 -8.69
C ARG A 14 0.12 24.09 -10.07
N ASN A 15 -0.25 24.90 -11.06
CA ASN A 15 -0.53 24.44 -12.42
C ASN A 15 0.73 23.87 -13.09
N HIS A 16 1.89 24.44 -12.83
CA HIS A 16 3.17 23.95 -13.37
C HIS A 16 3.58 22.62 -12.74
N ARG A 17 3.39 22.44 -11.43
CA ARG A 17 3.63 21.16 -10.74
C ARG A 17 2.65 20.06 -11.15
N ALA A 18 1.40 20.44 -11.47
CA ALA A 18 0.39 19.50 -11.95
C ALA A 18 0.70 18.98 -13.37
N SER A 19 1.23 19.82 -14.28
CA SER A 19 1.54 19.43 -15.64
C SER A 19 2.67 18.41 -15.77
N ASP A 20 3.59 18.39 -14.81
CA ASP A 20 4.81 17.56 -14.84
C ASP A 20 4.72 16.29 -13.99
N ASN A 21 3.62 16.09 -13.25
CA ASN A 21 3.45 14.88 -12.45
C ASN A 21 3.00 13.70 -13.34
N PRO A 22 3.80 12.64 -13.49
CA PRO A 22 3.44 11.49 -14.32
C PRO A 22 2.22 10.72 -13.83
N LEU A 23 1.73 11.00 -12.62
CA LEU A 23 0.55 10.38 -12.01
C LEU A 23 -0.70 11.27 -12.07
N VAL A 24 -0.67 12.41 -12.78
CA VAL A 24 -1.79 13.38 -12.79
C VAL A 24 -3.13 12.73 -13.08
N GLU A 25 -3.22 11.88 -14.11
CA GLU A 25 -4.46 11.18 -14.46
C GLU A 25 -4.96 10.26 -13.35
N ASP A 26 -4.04 9.55 -12.72
CA ASP A 26 -4.33 8.66 -11.59
C ASP A 26 -4.80 9.46 -10.37
N LEU A 27 -4.12 10.57 -10.05
CA LEU A 27 -4.42 11.42 -8.91
C LEU A 27 -5.77 12.15 -9.08
N ASP A 28 -6.08 12.61 -10.28
CA ASP A 28 -7.39 13.17 -10.62
C ASP A 28 -8.50 12.11 -10.48
N ALA A 29 -8.24 10.89 -10.96
CA ALA A 29 -9.16 9.78 -10.79
C ALA A 29 -9.37 9.39 -9.31
N VAL A 30 -8.31 9.42 -8.48
CA VAL A 30 -8.43 9.24 -7.03
C VAL A 30 -9.24 10.37 -6.40
N LEU A 31 -8.90 11.63 -6.70
CA LEU A 31 -9.59 12.79 -6.16
C LEU A 31 -11.08 12.81 -6.52
N SER A 32 -11.42 12.54 -7.78
CA SER A 32 -12.83 12.53 -8.23
C SER A 32 -13.70 11.53 -7.45
N ARG A 33 -13.12 10.40 -7.03
CA ARG A 33 -13.81 9.35 -6.28
C ARG A 33 -13.80 9.57 -4.78
N THR A 34 -12.90 10.41 -4.27
CA THR A 34 -12.72 10.65 -2.83
C THR A 34 -13.04 12.07 -2.40
N LYS A 35 -13.40 12.98 -3.33
CA LYS A 35 -13.59 14.41 -3.07
C LYS A 35 -14.47 14.69 -1.84
N TYR A 36 -15.54 13.93 -1.67
CA TYR A 36 -16.52 14.07 -0.58
C TYR A 36 -16.00 13.60 0.80
N LEU A 37 -14.79 13.01 0.86
CA LEU A 37 -14.21 12.48 2.08
C LEU A 37 -13.29 13.48 2.80
N TRP A 38 -12.67 14.39 2.05
CA TRP A 38 -11.51 15.15 2.51
C TRP A 38 -11.79 16.23 3.54
N ASP A 39 -13.04 16.65 3.69
CA ASP A 39 -13.40 17.61 4.74
C ASP A 39 -13.16 17.05 6.16
N ASP A 40 -13.14 15.74 6.30
CA ASP A 40 -12.82 15.03 7.56
C ASP A 40 -11.42 15.38 8.10
N ILE A 41 -10.47 15.67 7.21
CA ILE A 41 -9.09 16.00 7.60
C ILE A 41 -8.74 17.49 7.39
N ARG A 42 -9.69 18.33 7.01
CA ARG A 42 -9.46 19.76 6.78
C ARG A 42 -8.85 20.42 8.02
N LYS A 43 -7.73 21.16 7.83
CA LYS A 43 -6.88 21.73 8.91
C LYS A 43 -6.38 20.70 9.93
N GLY A 44 -6.51 19.40 9.61
CA GLY A 44 -6.08 18.30 10.45
C GLY A 44 -4.61 17.97 10.32
N ARG A 45 -4.13 17.13 11.21
CA ARG A 45 -2.78 16.55 11.17
C ARG A 45 -2.86 15.02 11.10
N LEU A 46 -2.20 14.47 10.12
CA LEU A 46 -2.08 13.05 9.85
C LEU A 46 -0.71 12.55 10.31
N PHE A 47 -0.66 11.43 11.00
CA PHE A 47 0.58 10.71 11.28
C PHE A 47 0.60 9.42 10.47
N ILE A 48 1.67 9.18 9.72
CA ILE A 48 1.81 7.99 8.87
C ILE A 48 3.08 7.25 9.25
N THR A 49 2.95 5.99 9.59
CA THR A 49 4.07 5.05 9.64
C THR A 49 4.08 4.22 8.36
N GLY A 50 5.27 3.86 7.86
CA GLY A 50 5.38 3.15 6.57
C GLY A 50 5.08 4.02 5.35
N GLY A 51 5.05 5.35 5.51
CA GLY A 51 4.75 6.32 4.46
C GLY A 51 5.75 6.34 3.30
N THR A 52 6.92 5.75 3.48
CA THR A 52 7.96 5.65 2.44
C THR A 52 7.89 4.37 1.61
N GLY A 53 6.98 3.45 1.90
CA GLY A 53 6.74 2.24 1.13
C GLY A 53 5.76 2.44 -0.04
N PHE A 54 5.44 1.37 -0.76
CA PHE A 54 4.49 1.40 -1.88
C PHE A 54 3.13 2.03 -1.50
N PHE A 55 2.49 1.54 -0.44
CA PHE A 55 1.22 2.08 0.03
C PHE A 55 1.35 3.54 0.49
N GLY A 56 2.46 3.82 1.21
CA GLY A 56 2.72 5.14 1.73
C GLY A 56 2.91 6.19 0.64
N CYS A 57 3.64 5.88 -0.43
CA CYS A 57 3.81 6.80 -1.56
C CYS A 57 2.45 7.12 -2.22
N TRP A 58 1.60 6.12 -2.48
CA TRP A 58 0.27 6.36 -3.03
C TRP A 58 -0.64 7.18 -2.10
N LEU A 59 -0.54 6.95 -0.79
CA LEU A 59 -1.25 7.76 0.20
C LEU A 59 -0.73 9.21 0.21
N LEU A 60 0.58 9.42 0.14
CA LEU A 60 1.15 10.76 0.15
C LEU A 60 0.86 11.52 -1.15
N GLU A 61 0.99 10.88 -2.31
CA GLU A 61 0.63 11.48 -3.60
C GLU A 61 -0.82 11.96 -3.60
N SER A 62 -1.74 11.07 -3.26
CA SER A 62 -3.17 11.39 -3.25
C SER A 62 -3.56 12.39 -2.15
N PHE A 63 -2.90 12.34 -0.99
CA PHE A 63 -3.08 13.34 0.07
C PHE A 63 -2.65 14.73 -0.38
N LEU A 64 -1.46 14.88 -0.95
CA LEU A 64 -0.97 16.17 -1.41
C LEU A 64 -1.83 16.70 -2.55
N TRP A 65 -2.19 15.84 -3.50
CA TRP A 65 -3.07 16.22 -4.59
C TRP A 65 -4.40 16.78 -4.09
N ALA A 66 -5.07 16.06 -3.18
CA ALA A 66 -6.31 16.52 -2.58
C ALA A 66 -6.12 17.78 -1.72
N ASN A 67 -5.03 17.86 -0.94
CA ASN A 67 -4.72 19.00 -0.10
C ASN A 67 -4.57 20.29 -0.90
N ASP A 68 -3.89 20.22 -2.03
CA ASP A 68 -3.66 21.35 -2.92
C ASP A 68 -4.90 21.72 -3.71
N GLN A 69 -5.58 20.73 -4.32
CA GLN A 69 -6.77 20.98 -5.15
C GLN A 69 -7.97 21.50 -4.34
N LEU A 70 -8.13 21.04 -3.10
CA LEU A 70 -9.26 21.40 -2.26
C LEU A 70 -8.93 22.48 -1.19
N GLY A 71 -7.67 22.93 -1.13
CA GLY A 71 -7.23 23.90 -0.12
C GLY A 71 -7.47 23.41 1.31
N LEU A 72 -7.12 22.13 1.60
CA LEU A 72 -7.46 21.53 2.90
C LEU A 72 -6.66 22.11 4.05
N GLN A 73 -5.44 22.63 3.81
CA GLN A 73 -4.54 23.12 4.84
C GLN A 73 -4.17 22.03 5.87
N ALA A 74 -4.24 20.77 5.47
CA ALA A 74 -3.86 19.64 6.29
C ALA A 74 -2.35 19.39 6.20
N ARG A 75 -1.79 18.72 7.20
CA ARG A 75 -0.36 18.37 7.25
C ARG A 75 -0.18 16.90 7.59
N ALA A 76 0.84 16.26 7.03
CA ALA A 76 1.21 14.89 7.36
C ALA A 76 2.63 14.82 7.93
N THR A 77 2.79 14.10 9.05
CA THR A 77 4.08 13.70 9.61
C THR A 77 4.32 12.24 9.26
N VAL A 78 5.44 11.96 8.61
CA VAL A 78 5.80 10.63 8.06
C VAL A 78 6.99 10.08 8.84
N LEU A 79 6.77 9.01 9.59
CA LEU A 79 7.85 8.30 10.27
C LEU A 79 8.65 7.48 9.27
N THR A 80 9.95 7.68 9.25
CA THR A 80 10.90 6.94 8.41
C THR A 80 12.25 6.75 9.09
N ARG A 81 12.89 5.59 8.87
CA ARG A 81 14.23 5.31 9.40
C ARG A 81 15.32 6.11 8.69
N ASN A 82 15.08 6.48 7.42
CA ASN A 82 16.06 7.21 6.62
C ASN A 82 15.37 8.31 5.80
N PRO A 83 15.21 9.52 6.37
CA PRO A 83 14.62 10.66 5.68
C PRO A 83 15.40 11.09 4.42
N GLU A 84 16.73 11.03 4.47
CA GLU A 84 17.57 11.45 3.35
C GLU A 84 17.43 10.53 2.12
N ALA A 85 17.44 9.21 2.35
CA ALA A 85 17.22 8.25 1.26
C ALA A 85 15.82 8.41 0.65
N TYR A 86 14.82 8.72 1.47
CA TYR A 86 13.49 9.01 0.94
C TYR A 86 13.42 10.30 0.15
N ALA A 87 14.05 11.37 0.65
CA ALA A 87 14.13 12.65 -0.05
C ALA A 87 14.85 12.55 -1.41
N LYS A 88 15.89 11.72 -1.50
CA LYS A 88 16.55 11.43 -2.78
C LYS A 88 15.64 10.67 -3.76
N ARG A 89 14.87 9.71 -3.26
CA ARG A 89 13.98 8.87 -4.09
C ARG A 89 12.70 9.59 -4.52
N CYS A 90 12.12 10.39 -3.64
CA CYS A 90 10.84 11.07 -3.85
C CYS A 90 10.96 12.56 -3.43
N PRO A 91 11.81 13.36 -4.12
CA PRO A 91 12.09 14.73 -3.70
C PRO A 91 10.85 15.62 -3.68
N HIS A 92 9.92 15.45 -4.62
CA HIS A 92 8.68 16.21 -4.69
C HIS A 92 7.73 15.98 -3.51
N LEU A 93 7.71 14.74 -2.97
CA LEU A 93 6.94 14.42 -1.76
C LEU A 93 7.64 14.94 -0.50
N ALA A 94 8.94 14.71 -0.40
CA ALA A 94 9.72 15.07 0.79
C ALA A 94 9.84 16.58 1.00
N ALA A 95 9.94 17.36 -0.09
CA ALA A 95 10.09 18.82 -0.05
C ALA A 95 8.75 19.57 0.05
N HIS A 96 7.61 18.87 0.00
CA HIS A 96 6.31 19.55 0.05
C HIS A 96 6.03 20.13 1.44
N PRO A 97 5.57 21.41 1.56
CA PRO A 97 5.39 22.09 2.86
C PRO A 97 4.35 21.44 3.77
N ALA A 98 3.45 20.63 3.24
CA ALA A 98 2.47 19.86 4.01
C ALA A 98 3.04 18.54 4.56
N ILE A 99 4.27 18.15 4.20
CA ILE A 99 4.93 16.93 4.66
C ILE A 99 6.06 17.28 5.63
N GLN A 100 6.08 16.57 6.74
CA GLN A 100 7.18 16.58 7.69
C GLN A 100 7.73 15.15 7.82
N LEU A 101 8.98 14.94 7.46
CA LEU A 101 9.65 13.67 7.72
C LEU A 101 10.13 13.64 9.17
N LEU A 102 9.80 12.58 9.90
CA LEU A 102 10.27 12.30 11.25
C LEU A 102 11.23 11.10 11.18
N SER A 103 12.47 11.33 11.57
CA SER A 103 13.45 10.25 11.69
C SER A 103 13.16 9.39 12.89
N GLY A 104 13.13 8.07 12.71
CA GLY A 104 12.95 7.16 13.84
C GLY A 104 12.57 5.74 13.43
N ASP A 105 12.81 4.81 14.34
CA ASP A 105 12.35 3.43 14.26
C ASP A 105 10.96 3.30 14.88
N ILE A 106 10.14 2.41 14.30
CA ILE A 106 8.73 2.23 14.71
C ILE A 106 8.57 1.84 16.18
N SER A 107 9.54 1.15 16.76
CA SER A 107 9.51 0.67 18.14
C SER A 107 9.94 1.71 19.18
N ARG A 108 10.61 2.81 18.74
CA ARG A 108 11.25 3.76 19.68
C ARG A 108 11.31 5.22 19.21
N PHE A 109 10.54 5.59 18.16
CA PHE A 109 10.55 6.98 17.69
C PHE A 109 10.14 7.97 18.77
N GLU A 110 10.70 9.18 18.69
CA GLU A 110 10.26 10.30 19.53
C GLU A 110 8.90 10.81 19.06
N PHE A 111 8.02 11.10 20.02
CA PHE A 111 6.68 11.56 19.65
C PHE A 111 6.72 13.00 19.14
N PRO A 112 6.21 13.24 17.93
CA PRO A 112 6.12 14.59 17.41
C PRO A 112 5.13 15.43 18.25
N ASN A 113 5.48 16.69 18.48
CA ASN A 113 4.67 17.60 19.26
C ASN A 113 3.33 17.95 18.59
N GLY A 114 2.33 18.24 19.43
CA GLY A 114 1.01 18.72 19.04
C GLY A 114 -0.01 17.61 18.86
N ARG A 115 -1.24 18.03 18.51
CA ARG A 115 -2.38 17.11 18.34
C ARG A 115 -2.41 16.56 16.92
N PHE A 116 -2.81 15.32 16.80
CA PHE A 116 -3.07 14.64 15.52
C PHE A 116 -4.53 14.23 15.47
N THR A 117 -5.12 14.28 14.29
CA THR A 117 -6.53 13.91 14.10
C THR A 117 -6.68 12.50 13.58
N HIS A 118 -5.73 12.08 12.73
CA HIS A 118 -5.74 10.81 12.03
C HIS A 118 -4.38 10.12 12.12
N VAL A 119 -4.40 8.79 12.15
CA VAL A 119 -3.21 7.95 12.10
C VAL A 119 -3.39 6.87 11.03
N ILE A 120 -2.38 6.68 10.19
CA ILE A 120 -2.27 5.52 9.32
C ILE A 120 -1.05 4.72 9.76
N HIS A 121 -1.29 3.53 10.29
CA HIS A 121 -0.24 2.61 10.70
C HIS A 121 -0.02 1.56 9.61
N ALA A 122 0.90 1.87 8.67
CA ALA A 122 1.24 1.01 7.54
C ALA A 122 2.67 0.46 7.61
N ALA A 123 3.45 0.81 8.65
CA ALA A 123 4.78 0.25 8.83
C ALA A 123 4.71 -1.26 9.09
N SER A 124 5.52 -2.00 8.37
CA SER A 124 5.65 -3.45 8.52
C SER A 124 6.97 -3.90 7.92
N MET A 125 7.53 -4.97 8.42
CA MET A 125 8.54 -5.72 7.68
C MET A 125 7.92 -6.34 6.41
N THR A 126 8.75 -6.63 5.41
CA THR A 126 8.29 -7.40 4.25
C THR A 126 8.06 -8.85 4.65
N ASN A 127 7.23 -9.58 3.89
CA ASN A 127 7.01 -11.01 4.15
C ASN A 127 8.32 -11.81 4.05
N GLN A 128 9.20 -11.43 3.10
CA GLN A 128 10.51 -12.06 2.97
C GLN A 128 11.38 -11.87 4.22
N HIS A 129 11.51 -10.62 4.69
CA HIS A 129 12.31 -10.34 5.89
C HIS A 129 11.77 -11.05 7.13
N ALA A 130 10.44 -11.11 7.28
CA ALA A 130 9.81 -11.81 8.38
C ALA A 130 10.01 -13.35 8.31
N ARG A 131 10.16 -13.90 7.11
CA ARG A 131 10.49 -15.31 6.90
C ARG A 131 11.95 -15.61 7.26
N GLU A 132 12.85 -14.72 6.87
CA GLU A 132 14.28 -14.82 7.15
C GLU A 132 14.61 -14.56 8.63
N ASN A 133 13.88 -13.64 9.27
CA ASN A 133 14.08 -13.18 10.65
C ASN A 133 12.77 -13.20 11.45
N PRO A 134 12.15 -14.37 11.71
CA PRO A 134 10.79 -14.47 12.22
C PRO A 134 10.60 -13.89 13.63
N ILE A 135 11.58 -14.09 14.52
CA ILE A 135 11.52 -13.55 15.89
C ILE A 135 11.60 -12.02 15.87
N GLU A 136 12.58 -11.46 15.16
CA GLU A 136 12.73 -10.01 15.00
C GLU A 136 11.47 -9.37 14.42
N ALA A 137 10.81 -10.07 13.46
CA ALA A 137 9.56 -9.58 12.85
C ALA A 137 8.44 -9.49 13.89
N LEU A 138 8.30 -10.48 14.77
CA LEU A 138 7.30 -10.49 15.83
C LEU A 138 7.61 -9.41 16.88
N GLU A 139 8.85 -9.29 17.32
CA GLU A 139 9.30 -8.27 18.28
C GLU A 139 9.06 -6.84 17.73
N THR A 140 9.47 -6.59 16.49
CA THR A 140 9.26 -5.29 15.84
C THR A 140 7.78 -4.98 15.69
N ALA A 141 6.95 -5.96 15.31
CA ALA A 141 5.52 -5.77 15.19
C ALA A 141 4.89 -5.48 16.57
N TRP A 142 5.26 -6.22 17.60
CA TRP A 142 4.75 -6.01 18.95
C TRP A 142 5.13 -4.64 19.49
N ASN A 143 6.42 -4.34 19.55
CA ASN A 143 6.94 -3.09 20.09
C ASN A 143 6.46 -1.87 19.27
N GLY A 144 6.41 -2.01 17.95
CA GLY A 144 5.91 -0.98 17.06
C GLY A 144 4.43 -0.67 17.28
N ASN A 145 3.57 -1.68 17.39
CA ASN A 145 2.16 -1.46 17.70
C ASN A 145 1.98 -0.79 19.07
N LEU A 146 2.70 -1.22 20.10
CA LEU A 146 2.64 -0.60 21.44
C LEU A 146 3.13 0.85 21.40
N ARG A 147 4.20 1.14 20.67
CA ARG A 147 4.74 2.51 20.57
C ARG A 147 3.77 3.44 19.85
N VAL A 148 3.17 2.99 18.73
CA VAL A 148 2.14 3.76 18.03
C VAL A 148 0.88 3.92 18.89
N LEU A 149 0.50 2.90 19.66
CA LEU A 149 -0.61 2.97 20.59
C LEU A 149 -0.41 4.05 21.67
N GLU A 150 0.79 4.10 22.26
CA GLU A 150 1.15 5.14 23.22
C GLU A 150 1.07 6.53 22.58
N PHE A 151 1.61 6.70 21.36
CA PHE A 151 1.50 7.93 20.60
C PHE A 151 0.04 8.32 20.36
N VAL A 152 -0.80 7.41 19.92
CA VAL A 152 -2.24 7.66 19.66
C VAL A 152 -2.94 8.15 20.92
N LYS A 153 -2.70 7.54 22.07
CA LYS A 153 -3.27 7.96 23.36
C LYS A 153 -2.88 9.40 23.74
N ARG A 154 -1.64 9.80 23.44
CA ARG A 154 -1.11 11.15 23.77
C ARG A 154 -1.50 12.19 22.73
N SER A 155 -1.59 11.82 21.45
CA SER A 155 -1.80 12.76 20.35
C SER A 155 -3.25 13.27 20.21
N GLY A 156 -4.21 12.57 20.80
CA GLY A 156 -5.63 12.88 20.69
C GLY A 156 -6.24 12.49 19.33
N ALA A 157 -5.63 11.54 18.61
CA ALA A 157 -6.14 11.02 17.35
C ALA A 157 -7.53 10.40 17.53
N LYS A 158 -8.40 10.66 16.56
CA LYS A 158 -9.80 10.19 16.57
C LYS A 158 -10.00 8.97 15.68
N LYS A 159 -9.24 8.88 14.59
CA LYS A 159 -9.34 7.80 13.60
C LYS A 159 -7.99 7.17 13.34
N LEU A 160 -7.97 5.85 13.28
CA LEU A 160 -6.78 5.07 12.93
C LEU A 160 -7.13 4.04 11.85
N LEU A 161 -6.31 4.00 10.80
CA LEU A 161 -6.28 2.91 9.83
C LEU A 161 -5.06 2.03 10.11
N PHE A 162 -5.29 0.79 10.46
CA PHE A 162 -4.25 -0.24 10.52
C PHE A 162 -4.19 -0.97 9.17
N VAL A 163 -3.04 -0.88 8.51
CA VAL A 163 -2.79 -1.61 7.26
C VAL A 163 -2.30 -3.01 7.60
N SER A 164 -3.23 -3.93 7.58
CA SER A 164 -3.03 -5.36 7.75
C SER A 164 -2.76 -6.05 6.40
N SER A 165 -2.84 -7.35 6.35
CA SER A 165 -2.56 -8.16 5.16
C SER A 165 -3.51 -9.35 5.09
N GLY A 166 -3.81 -9.83 3.88
CA GLY A 166 -4.45 -11.12 3.70
C GLY A 166 -3.63 -12.31 4.20
N ALA A 167 -2.35 -12.10 4.56
CA ALA A 167 -1.53 -13.13 5.22
C ALA A 167 -2.11 -13.57 6.58
N VAL A 168 -2.98 -12.75 7.21
CA VAL A 168 -3.71 -13.12 8.44
C VAL A 168 -4.57 -14.39 8.28
N TYR A 169 -4.97 -14.73 7.08
CA TYR A 169 -5.74 -15.95 6.81
C TYR A 169 -4.88 -17.23 6.82
N GLY A 170 -3.54 -17.08 6.89
CA GLY A 170 -2.62 -18.22 6.86
C GLY A 170 -2.44 -18.82 5.46
N PRO A 171 -1.90 -20.04 5.37
CA PRO A 171 -1.64 -20.71 4.12
C PRO A 171 -2.91 -20.99 3.30
N CYS A 172 -2.88 -20.63 2.01
CA CYS A 172 -4.01 -20.79 1.10
C CYS A 172 -3.86 -22.04 0.20
N ILE A 173 -3.11 -23.04 0.66
CA ILE A 173 -2.82 -24.27 -0.08
C ILE A 173 -4.08 -25.16 -0.09
N GLY A 174 -4.47 -25.62 -1.29
CA GLY A 174 -5.66 -26.44 -1.49
C GLY A 174 -6.99 -25.67 -1.53
N ARG A 175 -6.97 -24.38 -1.24
CA ARG A 175 -8.16 -23.51 -1.29
C ARG A 175 -8.57 -23.26 -2.75
N ARG A 176 -9.90 -23.20 -2.98
CA ARG A 176 -10.49 -22.94 -4.31
C ARG A 176 -11.46 -21.77 -4.34
N THR A 177 -11.65 -21.09 -3.20
CA THR A 177 -12.62 -19.99 -3.05
C THR A 177 -11.92 -18.74 -2.54
N ALA A 178 -12.47 -17.58 -2.88
CA ALA A 178 -11.99 -16.29 -2.39
C ALA A 178 -12.09 -16.20 -0.85
N LEU A 179 -11.18 -15.44 -0.25
CA LEU A 179 -11.05 -15.24 1.19
C LEU A 179 -12.01 -14.16 1.65
N LYS A 180 -12.90 -14.49 2.59
CA LYS A 180 -13.82 -13.53 3.23
C LYS A 180 -13.26 -13.07 4.57
N GLU A 181 -13.69 -11.89 5.03
CA GLU A 181 -13.24 -11.36 6.32
C GLU A 181 -13.67 -12.21 7.51
N GLU A 182 -14.72 -13.01 7.36
CA GLU A 182 -15.22 -13.97 8.36
C GLU A 182 -14.49 -15.31 8.33
N ASP A 183 -13.70 -15.58 7.29
CA ASP A 183 -12.98 -16.84 7.19
C ASP A 183 -12.02 -16.99 8.37
N GLY A 184 -12.17 -18.12 9.06
CA GLY A 184 -11.25 -18.48 10.13
C GLY A 184 -9.83 -18.63 9.62
N VAL A 185 -8.91 -18.41 10.52
CA VAL A 185 -7.48 -18.58 10.24
C VAL A 185 -7.17 -20.08 10.18
N SER A 186 -6.29 -20.50 9.28
CA SER A 186 -5.68 -21.82 9.35
C SER A 186 -5.02 -21.98 10.73
N SER A 187 -5.41 -22.98 11.47
CA SER A 187 -5.31 -23.07 12.92
C SER A 187 -3.91 -23.37 13.48
N LEU A 188 -2.91 -23.54 12.63
CA LEU A 188 -1.56 -23.92 13.11
C LEU A 188 -0.49 -22.98 12.55
N PRO A 189 0.34 -22.40 13.41
CA PRO A 189 1.60 -21.77 12.99
C PRO A 189 2.44 -22.83 12.24
N ALA A 190 2.68 -22.58 10.97
CA ALA A 190 3.39 -23.54 10.11
C ALA A 190 4.88 -23.19 9.95
N GLY A 191 5.54 -22.77 11.02
CA GLY A 191 6.94 -22.38 11.02
C GLY A 191 7.20 -20.92 10.57
N PRO A 192 8.42 -20.59 10.10
CA PRO A 192 8.83 -19.21 9.80
C PRO A 192 7.94 -18.50 8.77
N ASP A 193 7.33 -19.24 7.86
CA ASP A 193 6.44 -18.68 6.83
C ASP A 193 5.16 -18.04 7.40
N SER A 194 4.78 -18.38 8.63
CA SER A 194 3.62 -17.82 9.30
C SER A 194 3.91 -16.50 10.04
N ALA A 195 5.17 -16.20 10.35
CA ALA A 195 5.55 -15.08 11.21
C ALA A 195 4.97 -13.73 10.76
N TYR A 196 4.97 -13.45 9.46
CA TYR A 196 4.37 -12.22 8.93
C TYR A 196 2.86 -12.14 9.18
N GLY A 197 2.15 -13.23 8.91
CA GLY A 197 0.71 -13.32 9.15
C GLY A 197 0.35 -13.14 10.63
N GLU A 198 1.11 -13.82 11.51
CA GLU A 198 0.93 -13.72 12.96
C GLU A 198 1.24 -12.32 13.50
N ALA A 199 2.30 -11.67 13.01
CA ALA A 199 2.63 -10.28 13.34
C ALA A 199 1.47 -9.33 12.97
N LYS A 200 0.85 -9.52 11.80
CA LYS A 200 -0.32 -8.73 11.37
C LYS A 200 -1.55 -9.01 12.22
N ARG A 201 -1.82 -10.26 12.55
CA ARG A 201 -2.94 -10.65 13.45
C ARG A 201 -2.79 -10.06 14.84
N LEU A 202 -1.58 -10.12 15.40
CA LEU A 202 -1.27 -9.49 16.67
C LEU A 202 -1.57 -7.98 16.62
N GLY A 203 -1.17 -7.29 15.55
CA GLY A 203 -1.52 -5.88 15.34
C GLY A 203 -3.03 -5.65 15.28
N GLU A 204 -3.78 -6.46 14.52
CA GLU A 204 -5.25 -6.36 14.48
C GLU A 204 -5.85 -6.48 15.89
N LEU A 205 -5.39 -7.46 16.66
CA LEU A 205 -5.87 -7.67 18.03
C LEU A 205 -5.59 -6.47 18.95
N VAL A 206 -4.37 -5.94 18.95
CA VAL A 206 -3.99 -4.75 19.73
C VAL A 206 -4.92 -3.58 19.44
N TRP A 207 -5.19 -3.31 18.15
CA TRP A 207 -6.03 -2.19 17.75
C TRP A 207 -7.51 -2.41 18.03
N LEU A 208 -8.03 -3.63 17.92
CA LEU A 208 -9.40 -3.98 18.31
C LEU A 208 -9.62 -3.84 19.82
N LEU A 209 -8.67 -4.27 20.63
CA LEU A 209 -8.71 -4.10 22.10
C LEU A 209 -8.69 -2.61 22.47
N GLN A 210 -7.87 -1.79 21.79
CA GLN A 210 -7.85 -0.36 22.05
C GLN A 210 -9.16 0.33 21.65
N ALA A 211 -9.76 -0.06 20.52
CA ALA A 211 -11.06 0.47 20.09
C ALA A 211 -12.16 0.17 21.11
N ALA A 212 -12.16 -1.05 21.68
CA ALA A 212 -13.14 -1.45 22.70
C ALA A 212 -13.01 -0.65 24.02
N GLN A 213 -11.83 -0.08 24.30
CA GLN A 213 -11.53 0.63 25.56
C GLN A 213 -11.51 2.16 25.40
N SER A 214 -11.77 2.69 24.21
CA SER A 214 -11.66 4.12 23.93
C SER A 214 -12.65 4.61 22.88
N ARG A 215 -12.63 5.91 22.62
CA ARG A 215 -13.39 6.53 21.53
C ARG A 215 -12.63 6.58 20.20
N LEU A 216 -11.50 5.89 20.11
CA LEU A 216 -10.73 5.80 18.88
C LEU A 216 -11.47 4.93 17.86
N GLU A 217 -11.77 5.48 16.72
CA GLU A 217 -12.29 4.72 15.61
C GLU A 217 -11.16 3.98 14.90
N VAL A 218 -11.10 2.68 15.05
CA VAL A 218 -10.09 1.81 14.40
C VAL A 218 -10.69 1.13 13.19
N LYS A 219 -10.00 1.25 12.05
CA LYS A 219 -10.34 0.53 10.82
C LYS A 219 -9.16 -0.37 10.45
N ILE A 220 -9.45 -1.51 9.86
CA ILE A 220 -8.45 -2.49 9.45
C ILE A 220 -8.57 -2.74 7.95
N ALA A 221 -7.47 -2.56 7.21
CA ALA A 221 -7.40 -2.86 5.78
C ALA A 221 -6.48 -4.08 5.56
N ARG A 222 -7.05 -5.22 5.17
CA ARG A 222 -6.30 -6.45 4.83
C ARG A 222 -5.89 -6.42 3.37
N GLY A 223 -4.68 -5.93 3.08
CA GLY A 223 -4.14 -5.83 1.72
C GLY A 223 -3.72 -7.18 1.15
N PHE A 224 -3.98 -7.40 -0.14
CA PHE A 224 -3.59 -8.62 -0.87
C PHE A 224 -2.38 -8.36 -1.78
N THR A 225 -2.55 -8.29 -3.09
CA THR A 225 -1.46 -8.05 -4.03
C THR A 225 -1.74 -6.85 -4.93
N PHE A 226 -0.68 -6.12 -5.25
CA PHE A 226 -0.78 -4.82 -5.89
C PHE A 226 0.22 -4.64 -7.00
N LEU A 227 -0.10 -3.72 -7.94
CA LEU A 227 0.74 -3.23 -9.02
C LEU A 227 0.68 -1.71 -9.07
N GLY A 228 1.70 -1.09 -9.64
CA GLY A 228 1.70 0.35 -9.87
C GLY A 228 3.05 1.01 -9.69
N PRO A 229 3.13 2.31 -9.94
CA PRO A 229 4.21 3.19 -9.54
C PRO A 229 4.66 2.95 -8.09
N TYR A 230 5.93 3.10 -7.83
CA TYR A 230 6.57 2.83 -6.53
C TYR A 230 6.67 1.34 -6.14
N LEU A 231 6.22 0.38 -6.97
CA LEU A 231 6.45 -1.04 -6.70
C LEU A 231 7.96 -1.34 -6.74
N PRO A 232 8.57 -1.87 -5.64
CA PRO A 232 9.98 -2.21 -5.64
C PRO A 232 10.25 -3.39 -6.57
N LEU A 233 10.94 -3.16 -7.70
CA LEU A 233 11.22 -4.21 -8.69
C LEU A 233 12.29 -5.22 -8.24
N ASN A 234 13.07 -4.88 -7.21
CA ASN A 234 14.05 -5.78 -6.58
C ASN A 234 13.45 -6.71 -5.51
N SER A 235 12.11 -6.73 -5.40
CA SER A 235 11.44 -7.62 -4.45
C SER A 235 11.23 -9.03 -5.04
N HIS A 236 11.03 -9.99 -4.15
CA HIS A 236 10.80 -11.41 -4.51
C HIS A 236 9.38 -11.72 -5.02
N TYR A 237 8.49 -10.72 -5.08
CA TYR A 237 7.13 -10.92 -5.61
C TYR A 237 7.15 -11.19 -7.11
N ALA A 238 6.41 -12.20 -7.55
CA ALA A 238 6.37 -12.62 -8.97
C ALA A 238 6.11 -11.43 -9.93
N ALA A 239 5.19 -10.53 -9.59
CA ALA A 239 4.91 -9.35 -10.40
C ALA A 239 6.14 -8.44 -10.57
N ALA A 240 6.88 -8.20 -9.49
CA ALA A 240 8.08 -7.36 -9.52
C ALA A 240 9.20 -8.03 -10.33
N GLN A 241 9.42 -9.33 -10.14
CA GLN A 241 10.43 -10.10 -10.90
C GLN A 241 10.10 -10.12 -12.39
N PHE A 242 8.84 -10.34 -12.77
CA PHE A 242 8.41 -10.37 -14.17
C PHE A 242 8.56 -9.00 -14.84
N LEU A 243 8.14 -7.93 -14.16
CA LEU A 243 8.32 -6.56 -14.64
C LEU A 243 9.81 -6.21 -14.78
N SER A 244 10.63 -6.55 -13.78
CA SER A 244 12.08 -6.32 -13.81
C SER A 244 12.77 -7.07 -14.96
N ALA A 245 12.42 -8.34 -15.16
CA ALA A 245 12.96 -9.13 -16.27
C ALA A 245 12.56 -8.53 -17.63
N ALA A 246 11.28 -8.18 -17.78
CA ALA A 246 10.76 -7.63 -19.03
C ALA A 246 11.38 -6.25 -19.36
N LEU A 247 11.49 -5.35 -18.38
CA LEU A 247 12.14 -4.05 -18.54
C LEU A 247 13.62 -4.15 -18.93
N ALA A 248 14.29 -5.22 -18.46
CA ALA A 248 15.67 -5.52 -18.81
C ALA A 248 15.82 -6.31 -20.14
N GLY A 249 14.74 -6.54 -20.89
CA GLY A 249 14.74 -7.32 -22.12
C GLY A 249 15.06 -8.81 -21.91
N ARG A 250 15.00 -9.32 -20.69
CA ARG A 250 15.28 -10.72 -20.33
C ARG A 250 14.00 -11.54 -20.38
N GLU A 251 14.16 -12.85 -20.62
CA GLU A 251 13.02 -13.77 -20.55
C GLU A 251 12.40 -13.80 -19.14
N ILE A 252 11.08 -13.99 -19.09
CA ILE A 252 10.33 -14.12 -17.83
C ILE A 252 10.27 -15.58 -17.45
N VAL A 253 10.87 -15.93 -16.30
CA VAL A 253 10.85 -17.30 -15.77
C VAL A 253 9.70 -17.44 -14.77
N VAL A 254 8.81 -18.42 -15.04
CA VAL A 254 7.62 -18.69 -14.22
C VAL A 254 7.82 -19.93 -13.37
N HIS A 255 7.71 -19.79 -12.05
CA HIS A 255 7.68 -20.89 -11.10
C HIS A 255 6.24 -21.15 -10.64
N GLY A 256 5.80 -22.41 -10.56
CA GLY A 256 4.47 -22.78 -10.05
C GLY A 256 3.31 -22.67 -11.05
N GLY A 257 3.53 -22.14 -12.24
CA GLY A 257 2.62 -22.17 -13.40
C GLY A 257 1.17 -21.78 -13.12
N GLU A 258 0.24 -22.70 -13.47
CA GLU A 258 -1.22 -22.51 -13.34
C GLU A 258 -1.73 -22.72 -11.91
N ARG A 259 -0.94 -23.24 -10.99
CA ARG A 259 -1.38 -23.61 -9.64
C ARG A 259 -1.20 -22.51 -8.60
N VAL A 260 -0.48 -21.42 -8.94
CA VAL A 260 -0.35 -20.24 -8.09
C VAL A 260 -1.27 -19.15 -8.62
N VAL A 261 -2.37 -18.89 -7.91
CA VAL A 261 -3.39 -17.93 -8.28
C VAL A 261 -3.37 -16.74 -7.32
N ARG A 262 -3.35 -15.55 -7.87
CA ARG A 262 -3.39 -14.26 -7.16
C ARG A 262 -4.44 -13.37 -7.82
N SER A 263 -4.61 -12.19 -7.25
CA SER A 263 -5.30 -11.07 -7.91
C SER A 263 -4.45 -9.82 -7.75
N TYR A 264 -4.61 -8.83 -8.61
CA TYR A 264 -3.77 -7.64 -8.58
C TYR A 264 -4.63 -6.39 -8.65
N MET A 265 -4.42 -5.48 -7.70
CA MET A 265 -5.09 -4.17 -7.66
C MET A 265 -4.07 -3.08 -7.98
N TYR A 266 -4.48 -2.08 -8.76
CA TYR A 266 -3.64 -0.93 -9.09
C TYR A 266 -3.55 0.07 -7.92
N GLY A 267 -2.41 0.77 -7.82
CA GLY A 267 -2.13 1.68 -6.71
C GLY A 267 -3.12 2.85 -6.57
N ALA A 268 -3.69 3.36 -7.66
CA ALA A 268 -4.72 4.39 -7.57
C ALA A 268 -6.01 3.86 -6.93
N ASP A 269 -6.46 2.65 -7.29
CA ASP A 269 -7.60 2.02 -6.63
C ASP A 269 -7.30 1.73 -5.16
N LEU A 270 -6.07 1.26 -4.84
CA LEU A 270 -5.63 1.10 -3.45
C LEU A 270 -5.77 2.41 -2.65
N ALA A 271 -5.32 3.54 -3.19
CA ALA A 271 -5.42 4.84 -2.53
C ALA A 271 -6.88 5.21 -2.25
N VAL A 272 -7.78 5.07 -3.24
CA VAL A 272 -9.23 5.30 -3.06
C VAL A 272 -9.77 4.44 -1.92
N TRP A 273 -9.41 3.15 -1.88
CA TRP A 273 -9.91 2.22 -0.88
C TRP A 273 -9.41 2.55 0.51
N LEU A 274 -8.12 2.83 0.68
CA LEU A 274 -7.55 3.14 1.99
C LEU A 274 -8.10 4.44 2.57
N TRP A 275 -8.25 5.50 1.75
CA TRP A 275 -8.87 6.75 2.20
C TRP A 275 -10.35 6.55 2.56
N THR A 276 -11.09 5.82 1.75
CA THR A 276 -12.50 5.55 2.04
C THR A 276 -12.66 4.74 3.33
N ILE A 277 -11.82 3.71 3.52
CA ILE A 277 -11.86 2.90 4.76
C ILE A 277 -11.50 3.77 5.98
N LEU A 278 -10.45 4.61 5.90
CA LEU A 278 -10.06 5.49 6.99
C LEU A 278 -11.21 6.43 7.41
N PHE A 279 -11.86 7.07 6.44
CA PHE A 279 -12.85 8.10 6.72
C PHE A 279 -14.26 7.55 6.97
N ARG A 280 -14.67 6.47 6.30
CA ARG A 280 -16.05 5.94 6.27
C ARG A 280 -16.19 4.51 6.75
N GLY A 281 -15.11 3.75 6.86
CA GLY A 281 -15.17 2.38 7.37
C GLY A 281 -15.78 2.33 8.78
N ALA A 282 -16.51 1.29 9.09
CA ALA A 282 -17.02 1.07 10.44
C ALA A 282 -15.86 0.80 11.40
N SER A 283 -15.95 1.32 12.62
CA SER A 283 -14.95 1.07 13.66
C SER A 283 -14.93 -0.40 14.05
N SER A 284 -13.75 -0.90 14.42
CA SER A 284 -13.51 -2.30 14.79
C SER A 284 -13.83 -3.31 13.69
N ARG A 285 -13.73 -2.88 12.43
CA ARG A 285 -14.09 -3.71 11.28
C ARG A 285 -12.93 -3.85 10.31
N ALA A 286 -12.69 -5.08 9.86
CA ALA A 286 -11.73 -5.40 8.83
C ALA A 286 -12.39 -5.38 7.45
N TYR A 287 -11.64 -4.89 6.44
CA TYR A 287 -12.01 -4.89 5.04
C TYR A 287 -10.90 -5.51 4.21
N ASN A 288 -11.22 -6.49 3.38
CA ASN A 288 -10.31 -7.00 2.37
C ASN A 288 -10.10 -5.94 1.28
N VAL A 289 -8.82 -5.69 0.96
CA VAL A 289 -8.39 -4.69 -0.04
C VAL A 289 -7.62 -5.40 -1.15
N GLY A 290 -8.22 -5.48 -2.33
CA GLY A 290 -7.64 -6.20 -3.47
C GLY A 290 -8.64 -6.34 -4.61
N SER A 291 -8.20 -6.94 -5.71
CA SER A 291 -9.06 -7.32 -6.83
C SER A 291 -9.65 -8.71 -6.58
N GLU A 292 -10.89 -8.92 -6.99
CA GLU A 292 -11.55 -10.24 -6.98
C GLU A 292 -11.20 -11.07 -8.23
N GLN A 293 -10.52 -10.48 -9.22
CA GLN A 293 -10.19 -11.16 -10.47
C GLN A 293 -9.01 -12.12 -10.28
N PRO A 294 -9.21 -13.44 -10.33
CA PRO A 294 -8.14 -14.40 -10.20
C PRO A 294 -7.24 -14.42 -11.44
N VAL A 295 -5.95 -14.48 -11.23
CA VAL A 295 -4.93 -14.53 -12.29
C VAL A 295 -3.87 -15.54 -11.88
N THR A 296 -3.55 -16.52 -12.72
CA THR A 296 -2.41 -17.40 -12.48
C THR A 296 -1.10 -16.63 -12.70
N VAL A 297 -0.02 -17.03 -12.04
CA VAL A 297 1.29 -16.38 -12.27
C VAL A 297 1.75 -16.52 -13.73
N LYS A 298 1.35 -17.59 -14.42
CA LYS A 298 1.60 -17.79 -15.84
C LYS A 298 0.81 -16.78 -16.70
N GLN A 299 -0.47 -16.54 -16.38
CA GLN A 299 -1.27 -15.53 -17.08
C GLN A 299 -0.70 -14.13 -16.88
N LEU A 300 -0.27 -13.79 -15.65
CA LEU A 300 0.39 -12.52 -15.36
C LEU A 300 1.64 -12.34 -16.22
N ALA A 301 2.54 -13.34 -16.24
CA ALA A 301 3.77 -13.32 -17.03
C ALA A 301 3.48 -13.07 -18.52
N ARG A 302 2.51 -13.79 -19.09
CA ARG A 302 2.08 -13.63 -20.48
C ARG A 302 1.47 -12.24 -20.75
N THR A 303 0.71 -11.69 -19.82
CA THR A 303 0.13 -10.34 -19.97
C THR A 303 1.23 -9.28 -19.96
N ILE A 304 2.23 -9.38 -19.07
CA ILE A 304 3.38 -8.48 -19.05
C ILE A 304 4.19 -8.62 -20.35
N ALA A 305 4.49 -9.84 -20.79
CA ALA A 305 5.29 -10.10 -21.99
C ALA A 305 4.71 -9.48 -23.26
N ARG A 306 3.36 -9.46 -23.39
CA ARG A 306 2.65 -8.92 -24.56
C ARG A 306 2.70 -7.39 -24.68
N GLU A 307 3.08 -6.68 -23.62
CA GLU A 307 3.24 -5.21 -23.65
C GLU A 307 4.52 -4.77 -24.42
N PHE A 308 5.38 -5.72 -24.77
CA PHE A 308 6.64 -5.46 -25.49
C PHE A 308 6.53 -5.89 -26.96
N LYS A 309 7.30 -5.26 -27.83
CA LYS A 309 7.37 -5.57 -29.27
C LYS A 309 8.85 -5.76 -29.70
N PRO A 310 9.26 -6.99 -30.07
CA PRO A 310 8.48 -8.24 -30.00
C PRO A 310 8.17 -8.63 -28.55
N PRO A 311 7.15 -9.49 -28.32
CA PRO A 311 6.81 -9.95 -26.98
C PRO A 311 8.01 -10.65 -26.29
N ILE A 312 8.16 -10.38 -25.00
CA ILE A 312 9.21 -11.04 -24.19
C ILE A 312 8.90 -12.54 -24.10
N LYS A 313 9.93 -13.36 -24.22
CA LYS A 313 9.81 -14.83 -24.07
C LYS A 313 9.43 -15.19 -22.63
N VAL A 314 8.42 -16.04 -22.48
CA VAL A 314 8.02 -16.60 -21.18
C VAL A 314 8.39 -18.07 -21.16
N VAL A 315 9.16 -18.48 -20.15
CA VAL A 315 9.60 -19.86 -19.93
C VAL A 315 9.08 -20.36 -18.58
N GLU A 316 8.72 -21.64 -18.53
CA GLU A 316 8.36 -22.29 -17.28
C GLU A 316 9.63 -22.96 -16.72
N ALA A 317 9.94 -22.69 -15.46
CA ALA A 317 11.00 -23.41 -14.77
C ALA A 317 10.64 -24.89 -14.68
N ALA A 318 11.66 -25.76 -14.69
CA ALA A 318 11.44 -27.18 -14.53
C ALA A 318 10.57 -27.47 -13.30
N ILE A 319 9.52 -28.23 -13.50
CA ILE A 319 8.59 -28.62 -12.45
C ILE A 319 9.30 -29.72 -11.62
N SER A 320 9.30 -29.56 -10.27
CA SER A 320 9.65 -30.70 -9.41
C SER A 320 8.62 -31.84 -9.60
N ASP A 321 9.04 -33.08 -9.49
CA ASP A 321 8.18 -34.27 -9.65
C ASP A 321 7.01 -34.33 -8.63
N GLU A 322 7.03 -33.49 -7.59
CA GLU A 322 5.94 -33.41 -6.63
C GLU A 322 4.74 -32.64 -7.20
N PRO A 323 3.50 -33.16 -7.06
CA PRO A 323 2.31 -32.51 -7.51
C PRO A 323 2.08 -31.24 -6.71
N GLN A 324 2.34 -30.08 -7.33
CA GLN A 324 2.09 -28.79 -6.70
C GLN A 324 0.62 -28.64 -6.35
N LYS A 325 0.30 -28.38 -5.08
CA LYS A 325 -1.06 -28.06 -4.65
C LYS A 325 -1.47 -26.66 -5.08
N LEU A 326 -2.74 -26.48 -5.38
CA LEU A 326 -3.31 -25.15 -5.70
C LEU A 326 -3.05 -24.18 -4.53
N ASN A 327 -2.52 -23.01 -4.84
CA ASN A 327 -2.33 -21.91 -3.89
C ASN A 327 -3.15 -20.71 -4.36
N TYR A 328 -4.37 -20.56 -3.81
CA TYR A 328 -5.37 -19.57 -4.23
C TYR A 328 -5.47 -18.45 -3.20
N TYR A 329 -4.83 -17.31 -3.49
CA TYR A 329 -4.80 -16.14 -2.61
C TYR A 329 -5.48 -14.95 -3.30
N VAL A 330 -6.81 -14.93 -3.20
CA VAL A 330 -7.70 -13.93 -3.81
C VAL A 330 -8.73 -13.49 -2.77
N PRO A 331 -8.98 -12.19 -2.56
CA PRO A 331 -9.99 -11.72 -1.63
C PRO A 331 -11.41 -11.84 -2.19
N ASP A 332 -12.37 -12.06 -1.31
CA ASP A 332 -13.74 -11.60 -1.48
C ASP A 332 -13.81 -10.17 -0.92
N THR A 333 -14.26 -9.22 -1.72
CA THR A 333 -14.36 -7.81 -1.33
C THR A 333 -15.80 -7.34 -1.22
N SER A 334 -16.74 -8.25 -1.14
CA SER A 334 -18.18 -7.96 -1.10
C SER A 334 -18.56 -7.04 0.06
N ARG A 335 -17.86 -7.13 1.21
CA ARG A 335 -18.03 -6.22 2.35
C ARG A 335 -17.70 -4.78 1.97
N ALA A 336 -16.50 -4.54 1.44
CA ALA A 336 -16.06 -3.21 1.03
C ALA A 336 -16.97 -2.62 -0.06
N ARG A 337 -17.42 -3.46 -0.99
CA ARG A 337 -18.36 -3.07 -2.05
C ARG A 337 -19.72 -2.68 -1.49
N LYS A 338 -20.31 -3.51 -0.61
CA LYS A 338 -21.66 -3.29 -0.05
C LYS A 338 -21.72 -2.12 0.93
N GLU A 339 -20.73 -2.01 1.82
CA GLU A 339 -20.75 -1.02 2.90
C GLU A 339 -20.17 0.34 2.48
N LEU A 340 -19.20 0.34 1.57
CA LEU A 340 -18.43 1.54 1.21
C LEU A 340 -18.55 1.91 -0.28
N GLY A 341 -19.25 1.13 -1.09
CA GLY A 341 -19.38 1.38 -2.52
C GLY A 341 -18.09 1.20 -3.33
N LEU A 342 -17.08 0.55 -2.75
CA LEU A 342 -15.75 0.43 -3.35
C LEU A 342 -15.76 -0.54 -4.53
N LYS A 343 -15.07 -0.17 -5.61
CA LYS A 343 -14.90 -0.96 -6.83
C LYS A 343 -13.47 -0.87 -7.33
N VAL A 344 -12.98 -1.93 -7.96
CA VAL A 344 -11.74 -1.90 -8.75
C VAL A 344 -12.08 -1.31 -10.11
N ASN A 345 -11.37 -0.26 -10.51
CA ASN A 345 -11.67 0.49 -11.73
C ASN A 345 -10.56 0.36 -12.78
N VAL A 346 -9.33 0.05 -12.38
CA VAL A 346 -8.21 -0.12 -13.30
C VAL A 346 -8.03 -1.60 -13.62
N PRO A 347 -8.30 -2.05 -14.88
CA PRO A 347 -8.09 -3.43 -15.28
C PRO A 347 -6.61 -3.83 -15.20
N LEU A 348 -6.32 -5.13 -15.04
CA LEU A 348 -4.95 -5.65 -14.91
C LEU A 348 -4.03 -5.22 -16.05
N SER A 349 -4.48 -5.30 -17.30
CA SER A 349 -3.68 -4.88 -18.47
C SER A 349 -3.28 -3.42 -18.40
N GLU A 350 -4.21 -2.54 -17.98
CA GLU A 350 -3.94 -1.12 -17.82
C GLU A 350 -3.02 -0.87 -16.62
N ALA A 351 -3.22 -1.57 -15.51
CA ALA A 351 -2.31 -1.52 -14.36
C ALA A 351 -0.87 -1.87 -14.74
N ILE A 352 -0.68 -2.92 -15.56
CA ILE A 352 0.64 -3.32 -16.07
C ILE A 352 1.23 -2.22 -16.95
N ARG A 353 0.47 -1.69 -17.93
CA ARG A 353 0.95 -0.61 -18.84
C ARG A 353 1.40 0.63 -18.06
N ARG A 354 0.59 1.10 -17.12
CA ARG A 354 0.92 2.27 -16.28
C ARG A 354 2.14 2.00 -15.41
N THR A 355 2.27 0.80 -14.85
CA THR A 355 3.44 0.40 -14.06
C THR A 355 4.71 0.40 -14.91
N LEU A 356 4.69 -0.19 -16.10
CA LEU A 356 5.81 -0.21 -17.02
C LEU A 356 6.20 1.21 -17.48
N ARG A 357 5.21 2.03 -17.84
CA ARG A 357 5.44 3.44 -18.22
C ARG A 357 6.16 4.21 -17.12
N TRP A 358 5.70 4.08 -15.88
CA TRP A 358 6.33 4.72 -14.72
C TRP A 358 7.80 4.32 -14.57
N HIS A 359 8.08 3.02 -14.58
CA HIS A 359 9.46 2.55 -14.41
C HIS A 359 10.37 2.95 -15.57
N ASN A 360 9.88 2.95 -16.80
CA ASN A 360 10.65 3.46 -17.95
C ASN A 360 10.99 4.96 -17.83
N MET A 361 10.05 5.77 -17.32
CA MET A 361 10.28 7.21 -17.11
C MET A 361 11.24 7.50 -15.95
N THR A 362 11.19 6.69 -14.88
CA THR A 362 11.99 6.89 -13.68
C THR A 362 13.34 6.18 -13.71
N SER A 363 13.52 5.20 -14.60
CA SER A 363 14.79 4.48 -14.83
C SER A 363 15.58 5.01 -16.02
N GLY A 364 15.41 6.28 -16.42
CA GLY A 364 16.11 6.90 -17.52
C GLY A 364 17.64 6.70 -17.48
N PRO A 365 18.40 6.96 -18.54
CA PRO A 365 19.80 6.53 -18.73
C PRO A 365 20.82 7.00 -17.67
N ASN A 366 20.37 7.72 -16.63
CA ASN A 366 21.21 8.19 -15.52
C ASN A 366 21.02 7.45 -14.19
N ALA A 367 20.33 6.30 -14.16
CA ALA A 367 20.07 5.53 -12.93
C ALA A 367 21.07 4.36 -12.69
N THR A 368 22.14 4.29 -13.47
CA THR A 368 23.26 3.35 -13.25
C THR A 368 24.54 4.14 -13.00
N SER A 369 24.69 4.57 -11.76
CA SER A 369 26.01 4.89 -11.19
C SER A 369 25.97 4.68 -9.68
#